data_d995555714ad394645047ffea89aee6b
#
_entry.id   d995555714ad394645047ffea89aee6b
#
_cell.length_a   1.000
_cell.length_b   1.000
_cell.length_c   1.000
_cell.angle_alpha   90.00
_cell.angle_beta   90.00
_cell.angle_gamma   90.00
#
_symmetry.space_group_name_H-M   'P 1'
#
loop_
_entity.id
_entity.type
_entity.pdbx_description
1 polymer ?
#
loop_
_entity_poly.entity_id
_entity_poly.type
_entity_poly.pdbx_seq_one_letter_code
_entity_poly.pdbx_strand_id
1 'polypeptide(L)'
;MSKYIGIFVFVFSLFSLGVHAGESFRFRVYLKDKGDSGYTLDNPEEYLSKESVERRNRQGISVSESDLPIAQAYLDTLSANGGKPVLESKWFSTVVVSSPDSLVAERLSRLPIVDSVKWVWKGDEEIDIPREEKDTTRFMPIDKPEKSPYGYAEEQIKMLNGIKLHEAGFKGEGMRVAVVDAGFMNVDRISVFDSLRLLGTHNVVFPGRSVFIGDDHGTKVLSCLAADAPGLMVGTAPQAEYWLIKSEDSRSEFPIEEDYWTAAMEFADSVGVDVVSSSLGYFSFDVEALNYHQDQLDGRTSLISRAAKMASSKGILLFSSAGNEGGGSWGKITFPADAPDILTVGAITDRKKKSNFSSVG
;
A
#
# COMPACT_ATOMS: atom_id res chain seq x y z
N MET A 1 -21.49 -38.14 -72.73
CA MET A 1 -22.15 -37.34 -71.73
C MET A 1 -21.87 -37.94 -70.36
N SER A 2 -20.91 -37.45 -69.66
CA SER A 2 -20.57 -37.90 -68.31
C SER A 2 -20.68 -36.69 -67.37
N LYS A 3 -21.58 -36.77 -66.38
CA LYS A 3 -21.81 -35.74 -65.38
C LYS A 3 -20.88 -36.01 -64.21
N TYR A 4 -19.98 -35.10 -63.95
CA TYR A 4 -19.20 -35.05 -62.70
C TYR A 4 -20.03 -34.36 -61.62
N ILE A 5 -20.36 -35.09 -60.55
CA ILE A 5 -20.93 -34.57 -59.31
C ILE A 5 -19.74 -34.22 -58.40
N GLY A 6 -19.51 -32.92 -58.22
CA GLY A 6 -18.51 -32.46 -57.25
C GLY A 6 -19.10 -32.50 -55.84
N ILE A 7 -18.49 -33.31 -54.97
CA ILE A 7 -18.78 -33.33 -53.53
C ILE A 7 -17.93 -32.21 -52.89
N PHE A 8 -18.63 -31.13 -52.44
CA PHE A 8 -18.00 -30.13 -51.58
C PHE A 8 -17.95 -30.64 -50.14
N VAL A 9 -16.77 -31.01 -49.68
CA VAL A 9 -16.49 -31.32 -48.28
C VAL A 9 -16.30 -30.00 -47.55
N PHE A 10 -17.29 -29.57 -46.76
CA PHE A 10 -17.11 -28.50 -45.80
C PHE A 10 -16.30 -28.99 -44.60
N VAL A 11 -15.02 -28.61 -44.55
CA VAL A 11 -14.17 -28.80 -43.37
C VAL A 11 -14.57 -27.73 -42.34
N PHE A 12 -15.40 -28.13 -41.38
CA PHE A 12 -15.60 -27.32 -40.16
C PHE A 12 -14.30 -27.38 -39.36
N SER A 13 -13.44 -26.36 -39.47
CA SER A 13 -12.37 -26.14 -38.52
C SER A 13 -13.03 -25.70 -37.20
N LEU A 14 -13.08 -26.64 -36.26
CA LEU A 14 -13.31 -26.34 -34.85
C LEU A 14 -12.16 -25.45 -34.38
N PHE A 15 -12.35 -24.12 -34.46
CA PHE A 15 -11.60 -23.20 -33.63
C PHE A 15 -12.01 -23.50 -32.18
N SER A 16 -11.15 -24.20 -31.45
CA SER A 16 -11.19 -24.17 -29.99
C SER A 16 -11.02 -22.71 -29.59
N LEU A 17 -12.12 -22.04 -29.24
CA LEU A 17 -12.10 -20.83 -28.45
C LEU A 17 -11.46 -21.24 -27.11
N GLY A 18 -10.13 -21.12 -27.03
CA GLY A 18 -9.47 -21.00 -25.75
C GLY A 18 -10.14 -19.79 -25.08
N VAL A 19 -10.79 -20.02 -23.96
CA VAL A 19 -11.20 -18.93 -23.09
C VAL A 19 -9.88 -18.30 -22.64
N HIS A 20 -9.44 -17.25 -23.35
CA HIS A 20 -8.45 -16.35 -22.79
C HIS A 20 -9.18 -15.67 -21.63
N ALA A 21 -8.61 -15.74 -20.45
CA ALA A 21 -8.99 -14.87 -19.35
C ALA A 21 -8.97 -13.44 -19.94
N GLY A 22 -10.15 -12.82 -19.97
CA GLY A 22 -10.30 -11.57 -20.72
C GLY A 22 -9.64 -10.44 -19.95
N GLU A 23 -9.04 -9.49 -20.66
CA GLU A 23 -8.53 -8.23 -20.11
C GLU A 23 -9.62 -7.61 -19.22
N SER A 24 -9.27 -7.29 -17.98
CA SER A 24 -10.14 -6.62 -17.03
C SER A 24 -9.65 -5.18 -16.81
N PHE A 25 -10.60 -4.31 -16.51
CA PHE A 25 -10.36 -2.88 -16.27
C PHE A 25 -10.76 -2.53 -14.85
N ARG A 26 -10.04 -1.62 -14.20
CA ARG A 26 -10.45 -1.04 -12.93
C ARG A 26 -10.61 0.45 -13.05
N PHE A 27 -11.70 0.93 -12.43
CA PHE A 27 -12.06 2.33 -12.44
C PHE A 27 -12.29 2.83 -11.02
N ARG A 28 -11.68 3.96 -10.67
CA ARG A 28 -11.99 4.71 -9.46
C ARG A 28 -13.24 5.53 -9.71
N VAL A 29 -14.30 5.20 -9.00
CA VAL A 29 -15.58 5.92 -9.02
C VAL A 29 -15.58 6.89 -7.85
N TYR A 30 -15.69 8.18 -8.11
CA TYR A 30 -15.89 9.21 -7.11
C TYR A 30 -17.39 9.34 -6.86
N LEU A 31 -17.80 9.18 -5.61
CA LEU A 31 -19.17 9.35 -5.18
C LEU A 31 -19.41 10.79 -4.72
N LYS A 32 -20.63 11.31 -4.90
CA LYS A 32 -21.02 12.66 -4.44
C LYS A 32 -21.06 12.76 -2.92
N ASP A 33 -21.42 11.67 -2.27
CA ASP A 33 -21.49 11.49 -0.83
C ASP A 33 -21.30 10.00 -0.49
N LYS A 34 -21.55 9.59 0.74
CA LYS A 34 -21.42 8.20 1.20
C LYS A 34 -22.73 7.44 1.32
N GLY A 35 -23.87 8.13 1.10
CA GLY A 35 -25.19 7.58 1.39
C GLY A 35 -25.41 7.37 2.89
N ASP A 36 -26.50 6.66 3.19
CA ASP A 36 -26.79 6.25 4.57
C ASP A 36 -26.17 4.87 4.85
N SER A 37 -25.06 4.86 5.55
CA SER A 37 -24.35 3.62 5.92
C SER A 37 -24.88 2.98 7.19
N GLY A 38 -25.80 3.65 7.91
CA GLY A 38 -26.30 3.23 9.22
C GLY A 38 -25.35 3.53 10.38
N TYR A 39 -24.12 3.96 10.13
CA TYR A 39 -23.15 4.36 11.16
C TYR A 39 -23.28 5.84 11.51
N THR A 40 -22.94 6.18 12.77
CA THR A 40 -22.99 7.56 13.26
C THR A 40 -21.68 7.99 13.91
N LEU A 41 -21.46 9.30 14.01
CA LEU A 41 -20.25 9.84 14.67
C LEU A 41 -20.27 9.63 16.19
N ASP A 42 -21.41 9.34 16.78
CA ASP A 42 -21.57 9.16 18.23
C ASP A 42 -21.06 7.78 18.70
N ASN A 43 -20.97 6.79 17.78
CA ASN A 43 -20.54 5.42 18.07
C ASN A 43 -19.32 5.01 17.21
N PRO A 44 -18.17 5.69 17.33
CA PRO A 44 -17.04 5.44 16.45
C PRO A 44 -16.42 4.05 16.58
N GLU A 45 -16.58 3.37 17.70
CA GLU A 45 -16.06 2.01 17.91
C GLU A 45 -16.78 0.93 17.07
N GLU A 46 -17.87 1.28 16.37
CA GLU A 46 -18.51 0.38 15.40
C GLU A 46 -17.69 0.26 14.07
N TYR A 47 -16.80 1.22 13.78
CA TYR A 47 -15.99 1.25 12.54
C TYR A 47 -14.52 1.67 12.73
N LEU A 48 -14.12 2.01 13.96
CA LEU A 48 -12.73 2.25 14.38
C LEU A 48 -12.43 1.37 15.59
N SER A 49 -11.20 0.89 15.71
CA SER A 49 -10.78 0.19 16.92
C SER A 49 -10.74 1.15 18.12
N LYS A 50 -10.81 0.57 19.31
CA LYS A 50 -10.63 1.30 20.56
C LYS A 50 -9.32 2.09 20.58
N GLU A 51 -8.26 1.49 20.06
CA GLU A 51 -6.93 2.10 19.97
C GLU A 51 -6.91 3.32 19.05
N SER A 52 -7.65 3.28 17.94
CA SER A 52 -7.80 4.44 17.05
C SER A 52 -8.51 5.58 17.77
N VAL A 53 -9.59 5.28 18.46
CA VAL A 53 -10.35 6.27 19.25
C VAL A 53 -9.47 6.83 20.37
N GLU A 54 -8.74 6.01 21.10
CA GLU A 54 -7.84 6.44 22.17
C GLU A 54 -6.70 7.32 21.64
N ARG A 55 -6.06 6.96 20.51
CA ARG A 55 -5.03 7.80 19.87
C ARG A 55 -5.57 9.19 19.57
N ARG A 56 -6.74 9.28 18.94
CA ARG A 56 -7.38 10.56 18.60
C ARG A 56 -7.72 11.36 19.84
N ASN A 57 -8.28 10.73 20.86
CA ASN A 57 -8.61 11.38 22.13
C ASN A 57 -7.37 11.98 22.79
N ARG A 58 -6.25 11.25 22.83
CA ARG A 58 -4.98 11.76 23.37
C ARG A 58 -4.47 13.00 22.63
N GLN A 59 -4.79 13.13 21.34
CA GLN A 59 -4.36 14.22 20.48
C GLN A 59 -5.43 15.31 20.29
N GLY A 60 -6.61 15.16 20.89
CA GLY A 60 -7.72 16.10 20.73
C GLY A 60 -8.33 16.12 19.33
N ILE A 61 -8.26 14.99 18.59
CA ILE A 61 -8.78 14.85 17.22
C ILE A 61 -10.17 14.24 17.28
N SER A 62 -11.16 14.94 16.75
CA SER A 62 -12.53 14.42 16.66
C SER A 62 -12.72 13.49 15.48
N VAL A 63 -13.62 12.52 15.64
CA VAL A 63 -14.17 11.73 14.52
C VAL A 63 -15.01 12.65 13.65
N SER A 64 -15.03 12.39 12.34
CA SER A 64 -15.68 13.24 11.34
C SER A 64 -16.36 12.39 10.27
N GLU A 65 -17.16 12.99 9.41
CA GLU A 65 -17.85 12.32 8.30
C GLU A 65 -16.89 11.54 7.38
N SER A 66 -15.62 11.98 7.26
CA SER A 66 -14.63 11.23 6.48
C SER A 66 -14.36 9.84 7.05
N ASP A 67 -14.67 9.58 8.32
CA ASP A 67 -14.44 8.29 8.98
C ASP A 67 -15.60 7.28 8.77
N LEU A 68 -16.79 7.78 8.39
CA LEU A 68 -17.95 6.92 8.17
C LEU A 68 -17.76 6.04 6.95
N PRO A 69 -18.16 4.76 6.98
CA PRO A 69 -18.16 3.87 5.83
C PRO A 69 -19.09 4.36 4.68
N ILE A 70 -18.87 3.87 3.47
CA ILE A 70 -19.77 4.05 2.34
C ILE A 70 -20.99 3.13 2.52
N ALA A 71 -22.18 3.62 2.16
CA ALA A 71 -23.41 2.84 2.24
C ALA A 71 -23.39 1.62 1.32
N GLN A 72 -23.79 0.45 1.84
CA GLN A 72 -23.87 -0.78 1.06
C GLN A 72 -24.77 -0.64 -0.18
N ALA A 73 -25.86 0.15 -0.08
CA ALA A 73 -26.74 0.42 -1.19
C ALA A 73 -26.05 1.08 -2.41
N TYR A 74 -24.96 1.86 -2.15
CA TYR A 74 -24.15 2.44 -3.23
C TYR A 74 -23.29 1.37 -3.90
N LEU A 75 -22.67 0.48 -3.13
CA LEU A 75 -21.89 -0.64 -3.65
C LEU A 75 -22.77 -1.59 -4.48
N ASP A 76 -23.98 -1.88 -4.00
CA ASP A 76 -24.97 -2.69 -4.71
C ASP A 76 -25.40 -2.02 -6.02
N THR A 77 -25.58 -0.69 -6.01
CA THR A 77 -25.93 0.10 -7.20
C THR A 77 -24.81 0.03 -8.25
N LEU A 78 -23.55 0.17 -7.85
CA LEU A 78 -22.41 0.03 -8.77
C LEU A 78 -22.34 -1.38 -9.36
N SER A 79 -22.54 -2.40 -8.52
CA SER A 79 -22.55 -3.82 -8.93
C SER A 79 -23.66 -4.09 -9.94
N ALA A 80 -24.89 -3.63 -9.69
CA ALA A 80 -26.04 -3.79 -10.58
C ALA A 80 -25.84 -3.13 -11.96
N ASN A 81 -24.90 -2.15 -12.05
CA ASN A 81 -24.56 -1.47 -13.29
C ASN A 81 -23.24 -1.97 -13.93
N GLY A 82 -22.74 -3.14 -13.50
CA GLY A 82 -21.63 -3.85 -14.12
C GLY A 82 -20.23 -3.49 -13.58
N GLY A 83 -20.16 -2.71 -12.51
CA GLY A 83 -18.93 -2.38 -11.80
C GLY A 83 -18.82 -3.15 -10.50
N LYS A 84 -18.07 -4.25 -10.45
CA LYS A 84 -17.84 -5.03 -9.23
C LYS A 84 -16.93 -4.26 -8.27
N PRO A 85 -17.39 -3.82 -7.08
CA PRO A 85 -16.54 -3.17 -6.10
C PRO A 85 -15.39 -4.11 -5.65
N VAL A 86 -14.17 -3.59 -5.63
CA VAL A 86 -12.96 -4.33 -5.22
C VAL A 86 -12.17 -3.61 -4.14
N LEU A 87 -12.35 -2.28 -4.01
CA LEU A 87 -11.70 -1.49 -2.98
C LEU A 87 -12.53 -0.23 -2.71
N GLU A 88 -12.54 0.21 -1.46
CA GLU A 88 -13.26 1.40 -1.02
C GLU A 88 -12.32 2.37 -0.29
N SER A 89 -12.58 3.66 -0.42
CA SER A 89 -11.99 4.69 0.42
C SER A 89 -13.08 5.51 1.09
N LYS A 90 -13.18 5.35 2.40
CA LYS A 90 -14.09 6.16 3.22
C LYS A 90 -13.63 7.62 3.31
N TRP A 91 -12.31 7.88 3.25
CA TRP A 91 -11.80 9.25 3.35
C TRP A 91 -12.16 10.12 2.14
N PHE A 92 -12.22 9.50 0.95
CA PHE A 92 -12.44 10.22 -0.31
C PHE A 92 -13.77 9.91 -0.99
N SER A 93 -14.62 9.09 -0.36
CA SER A 93 -15.88 8.63 -0.96
C SER A 93 -15.64 8.04 -2.33
N THR A 94 -14.63 7.16 -2.47
CA THR A 94 -14.33 6.49 -3.74
C THR A 94 -14.49 4.99 -3.61
N VAL A 95 -14.88 4.38 -4.73
CA VAL A 95 -14.95 2.93 -4.88
C VAL A 95 -14.20 2.54 -6.15
N VAL A 96 -13.19 1.69 -6.02
CA VAL A 96 -12.60 1.05 -7.19
C VAL A 96 -13.48 -0.13 -7.58
N VAL A 97 -13.90 -0.13 -8.84
CA VAL A 97 -14.70 -1.23 -9.41
C VAL A 97 -13.90 -1.94 -10.49
N SER A 98 -14.08 -3.26 -10.58
CA SER A 98 -13.56 -4.09 -11.68
C SER A 98 -14.66 -4.41 -12.68
N SER A 99 -14.32 -4.46 -13.97
CA SER A 99 -15.22 -4.88 -15.05
C SER A 99 -14.42 -5.42 -16.24
N PRO A 100 -14.89 -6.49 -16.90
CA PRO A 100 -14.33 -6.91 -18.20
C PRO A 100 -14.73 -5.99 -19.35
N ASP A 101 -15.69 -5.07 -19.13
CA ASP A 101 -16.20 -4.12 -20.13
C ASP A 101 -15.66 -2.71 -19.84
N SER A 102 -14.81 -2.20 -20.75
CA SER A 102 -14.26 -0.85 -20.64
C SER A 102 -15.32 0.27 -20.70
N LEU A 103 -16.49 -0.01 -21.29
CA LEU A 103 -17.60 0.94 -21.39
C LEU A 103 -18.39 1.09 -20.08
N VAL A 104 -18.08 0.30 -19.06
CA VAL A 104 -18.72 0.41 -17.74
C VAL A 104 -18.58 1.82 -17.18
N ALA A 105 -17.46 2.50 -17.43
CA ALA A 105 -17.21 3.86 -16.96
C ALA A 105 -18.31 4.84 -17.42
N GLU A 106 -18.78 4.74 -18.66
CA GLU A 106 -19.86 5.59 -19.18
C GLU A 106 -21.21 5.30 -18.49
N ARG A 107 -21.49 4.03 -18.19
CA ARG A 107 -22.72 3.67 -17.47
C ARG A 107 -22.71 4.19 -16.04
N LEU A 108 -21.59 3.98 -15.34
CA LEU A 108 -21.44 4.41 -13.96
C LEU A 108 -21.47 5.93 -13.82
N SER A 109 -20.88 6.67 -14.77
CA SER A 109 -20.85 8.15 -14.73
C SER A 109 -22.25 8.79 -14.83
N ARG A 110 -23.26 8.04 -15.33
CA ARG A 110 -24.67 8.51 -15.43
C ARG A 110 -25.48 8.26 -14.16
N LEU A 111 -24.93 7.54 -13.18
CA LEU A 111 -25.65 7.26 -11.95
C LEU A 111 -25.77 8.53 -11.09
N PRO A 112 -26.92 8.78 -10.46
CA PRO A 112 -27.14 9.99 -9.65
C PRO A 112 -26.14 10.15 -8.48
N ILE A 113 -25.64 9.03 -7.95
CA ILE A 113 -24.70 8.97 -6.82
C ILE A 113 -23.23 9.23 -7.23
N VAL A 114 -22.92 9.17 -8.53
CA VAL A 114 -21.56 9.28 -9.05
C VAL A 114 -21.28 10.73 -9.46
N ASP A 115 -20.12 11.23 -9.04
CA ASP A 115 -19.55 12.51 -9.46
C ASP A 115 -18.72 12.34 -10.74
N SER A 116 -17.74 11.42 -10.68
CA SER A 116 -16.85 11.16 -11.80
C SER A 116 -16.27 9.74 -11.75
N VAL A 117 -15.70 9.29 -12.87
CA VAL A 117 -15.09 7.98 -13.02
C VAL A 117 -13.73 8.14 -13.69
N LYS A 118 -12.68 7.58 -13.09
CA LYS A 118 -11.32 7.58 -13.63
C LYS A 118 -10.83 6.16 -13.85
N TRP A 119 -10.29 5.87 -15.05
CA TRP A 119 -9.58 4.62 -15.29
C TRP A 119 -8.27 4.59 -14.50
N VAL A 120 -7.99 3.47 -13.80
CA VAL A 120 -6.83 3.35 -12.91
C VAL A 120 -6.00 2.10 -13.15
N TRP A 121 -6.51 1.09 -13.87
CA TRP A 121 -5.76 -0.14 -14.12
C TRP A 121 -6.39 -0.98 -15.24
N LYS A 122 -5.55 -1.77 -15.92
CA LYS A 122 -5.97 -2.86 -16.81
C LYS A 122 -5.00 -4.03 -16.72
N GLY A 123 -5.50 -5.24 -16.93
CA GLY A 123 -4.69 -6.46 -16.94
C GLY A 123 -5.55 -7.70 -16.80
N ASP A 124 -4.91 -8.84 -16.57
CA ASP A 124 -5.58 -10.10 -16.28
C ASP A 124 -5.84 -10.24 -14.78
N GLU A 125 -7.08 -10.53 -14.39
CA GLU A 125 -7.43 -10.80 -12.97
C GLU A 125 -7.01 -12.22 -12.54
N GLU A 126 -6.99 -13.17 -13.46
CA GLU A 126 -6.49 -14.52 -13.21
C GLU A 126 -4.97 -14.55 -13.26
N ILE A 127 -4.37 -14.23 -12.15
CA ILE A 127 -2.93 -14.36 -11.99
C ILE A 127 -2.70 -15.60 -11.17
N ASP A 128 -1.86 -16.48 -11.71
CA ASP A 128 -1.33 -17.63 -10.98
C ASP A 128 -0.38 -17.10 -9.89
N ILE A 129 -0.98 -16.62 -8.80
CA ILE A 129 -0.23 -16.28 -7.61
C ILE A 129 0.18 -17.62 -7.01
N PRO A 130 1.49 -17.88 -6.83
CA PRO A 130 1.95 -19.13 -6.26
C PRO A 130 1.15 -19.47 -5.00
N ARG A 131 0.61 -20.71 -4.94
CA ARG A 131 -0.04 -21.18 -3.72
C ARG A 131 1.00 -21.20 -2.61
N GLU A 132 0.59 -20.76 -1.43
CA GLU A 132 1.41 -20.90 -0.23
C GLU A 132 1.68 -22.41 0.00
N GLU A 133 2.87 -22.86 -0.35
CA GLU A 133 3.38 -24.08 0.23
C GLU A 133 3.76 -23.76 1.68
N LYS A 134 3.33 -24.62 2.62
CA LYS A 134 3.76 -24.51 4.02
C LYS A 134 5.23 -24.91 4.13
N ASP A 135 6.10 -24.04 3.67
CA ASP A 135 7.53 -24.18 3.86
C ASP A 135 7.88 -23.64 5.26
N THR A 136 8.31 -24.53 6.13
CA THR A 136 8.70 -24.22 7.53
C THR A 136 10.21 -24.03 7.69
N THR A 137 10.97 -23.95 6.60
CA THR A 137 12.41 -23.73 6.63
C THR A 137 12.72 -22.39 7.30
N ARG A 138 13.54 -22.43 8.35
CA ARG A 138 14.05 -21.24 9.05
C ARG A 138 15.32 -20.76 8.39
N PHE A 139 15.44 -19.44 8.21
CA PHE A 139 16.65 -18.79 7.73
C PHE A 139 17.47 -18.29 8.92
N MET A 140 18.63 -18.88 9.11
CA MET A 140 19.57 -18.48 10.16
C MET A 140 20.71 -17.67 9.54
N PRO A 141 21.25 -16.68 10.28
CA PRO A 141 22.43 -15.94 9.82
C PRO A 141 23.61 -16.90 9.57
N ILE A 142 24.32 -16.64 8.49
CA ILE A 142 25.56 -17.39 8.16
C ILE A 142 26.75 -16.77 8.88
N ASP A 143 26.70 -15.46 9.11
CA ASP A 143 27.81 -14.70 9.67
C ASP A 143 27.91 -14.85 11.19
N LYS A 144 29.12 -14.72 11.70
CA LYS A 144 29.36 -14.69 13.14
C LYS A 144 28.92 -13.34 13.69
N PRO A 145 28.36 -13.33 14.92
CA PRO A 145 28.03 -12.08 15.58
C PRO A 145 29.24 -11.15 15.70
N GLU A 146 29.02 -9.87 15.43
CA GLU A 146 30.00 -8.81 15.66
C GLU A 146 30.18 -8.54 17.16
N LYS A 147 31.23 -7.83 17.51
CA LYS A 147 31.48 -7.43 18.92
C LYS A 147 30.45 -6.42 19.41
N SER A 148 29.98 -5.55 18.51
CA SER A 148 28.93 -4.59 18.82
C SER A 148 27.58 -5.28 18.96
N PRO A 149 26.77 -4.94 19.97
CA PRO A 149 25.40 -5.42 20.05
C PRO A 149 24.54 -5.10 18.80
N TYR A 150 24.86 -4.02 18.08
CA TYR A 150 24.13 -3.58 16.89
C TYR A 150 24.58 -4.28 15.60
N GLY A 151 25.71 -4.98 15.60
CA GLY A 151 26.24 -5.69 14.44
C GLY A 151 26.33 -4.81 13.20
N TYR A 152 25.76 -5.26 12.10
CA TYR A 152 25.78 -4.52 10.82
C TYR A 152 25.01 -3.19 10.85
N ALA A 153 24.12 -2.96 11.83
CA ALA A 153 23.35 -1.72 11.95
C ALA A 153 24.06 -0.63 12.76
N GLU A 154 25.25 -0.89 13.35
CA GLU A 154 25.89 0.02 14.32
C GLU A 154 26.05 1.43 13.78
N GLU A 155 26.61 1.61 12.59
CA GLU A 155 26.90 2.94 12.05
C GLU A 155 25.61 3.72 11.74
N GLN A 156 24.55 3.05 11.24
CA GLN A 156 23.26 3.69 11.00
C GLN A 156 22.60 4.16 12.31
N ILE A 157 22.57 3.29 13.32
CA ILE A 157 21.98 3.61 14.62
C ILE A 157 22.77 4.72 15.31
N LYS A 158 24.10 4.64 15.29
CA LYS A 158 25.02 5.61 15.89
C LYS A 158 24.92 6.99 15.22
N MET A 159 24.78 7.02 13.89
CA MET A 159 24.65 8.26 13.12
C MET A 159 23.46 9.09 13.57
N LEU A 160 22.37 8.45 13.97
CA LEU A 160 21.13 9.05 14.47
C LEU A 160 21.13 9.25 15.99
N ASN A 161 22.24 8.99 16.70
CA ASN A 161 22.29 8.90 18.17
C ASN A 161 21.34 7.85 18.77
N GLY A 162 20.89 6.86 17.99
CA GLY A 162 19.95 5.83 18.42
C GLY A 162 20.47 4.96 19.56
N ILE A 163 21.79 4.72 19.62
CA ILE A 163 22.45 4.00 20.75
C ILE A 163 22.11 4.66 22.09
N LYS A 164 22.22 5.99 22.18
CA LYS A 164 21.89 6.73 23.40
C LYS A 164 20.41 6.67 23.77
N LEU A 165 19.53 6.63 22.78
CA LEU A 165 18.10 6.44 23.02
C LEU A 165 17.84 5.05 23.59
N HIS A 166 18.45 4.02 23.02
CA HIS A 166 18.33 2.64 23.52
C HIS A 166 18.88 2.46 24.93
N GLU A 167 20.05 3.08 25.23
CA GLU A 167 20.63 3.10 26.57
C GLU A 167 19.73 3.80 27.59
N ALA A 168 18.98 4.83 27.16
CA ALA A 168 17.99 5.51 27.98
C ALA A 168 16.64 4.76 28.07
N GLY A 169 16.52 3.56 27.44
CA GLY A 169 15.34 2.71 27.50
C GLY A 169 14.33 2.96 26.38
N PHE A 170 14.57 3.88 25.44
CA PHE A 170 13.65 4.19 24.35
C PHE A 170 13.89 3.26 23.15
N LYS A 171 13.18 2.15 23.08
CA LYS A 171 13.27 1.13 22.01
C LYS A 171 11.96 0.90 21.27
N GLY A 172 11.00 1.82 21.41
CA GLY A 172 9.70 1.77 20.75
C GLY A 172 8.59 1.07 21.54
N GLU A 173 8.84 0.67 22.80
CA GLU A 173 7.82 0.00 23.61
C GLU A 173 6.56 0.84 23.77
N GLY A 174 5.38 0.20 23.57
CA GLY A 174 4.08 0.85 23.64
C GLY A 174 3.68 1.65 22.39
N MET A 175 4.54 1.69 21.35
CA MET A 175 4.22 2.34 20.07
C MET A 175 3.75 1.31 19.05
N ARG A 176 2.67 1.64 18.33
CA ARG A 176 2.16 0.84 17.20
C ARG A 176 2.64 1.43 15.89
N VAL A 177 3.44 0.65 15.17
CA VAL A 177 4.07 1.05 13.90
C VAL A 177 3.48 0.22 12.77
N ALA A 178 3.03 0.85 11.70
CA ALA A 178 2.78 0.14 10.45
C ALA A 178 3.93 0.35 9.48
N VAL A 179 4.38 -0.75 8.86
CA VAL A 179 5.23 -0.71 7.68
C VAL A 179 4.33 -0.97 6.47
N VAL A 180 4.26 -0.01 5.55
CA VAL A 180 3.44 -0.08 4.34
C VAL A 180 4.37 -0.20 3.15
N ASP A 181 4.33 -1.35 2.46
CA ASP A 181 5.35 -1.74 1.50
C ASP A 181 4.86 -2.77 0.47
N ALA A 182 5.72 -3.15 -0.49
CA ALA A 182 5.43 -4.09 -1.56
C ALA A 182 5.26 -5.55 -1.11
N GLY A 183 5.79 -5.92 0.05
CA GLY A 183 5.72 -7.27 0.61
C GLY A 183 6.76 -7.52 1.69
N PHE A 184 6.59 -8.63 2.42
CA PHE A 184 7.39 -8.95 3.60
C PHE A 184 7.90 -10.40 3.52
N MET A 185 8.42 -10.79 2.36
CA MET A 185 8.82 -12.16 2.10
C MET A 185 9.75 -12.71 3.19
N ASN A 186 9.36 -13.87 3.74
CA ASN A 186 10.11 -14.63 4.74
C ASN A 186 10.28 -13.96 6.13
N VAL A 187 9.61 -12.87 6.45
CA VAL A 187 9.69 -12.26 7.81
C VAL A 187 9.32 -13.29 8.89
N ASP A 188 8.33 -14.13 8.64
CA ASP A 188 7.88 -15.22 9.52
C ASP A 188 8.90 -16.35 9.69
N ARG A 189 10.03 -16.32 8.93
CA ARG A 189 11.02 -17.40 8.83
C ARG A 189 12.45 -16.95 9.13
N ILE A 190 12.74 -15.65 9.06
CA ILE A 190 14.07 -15.09 9.30
C ILE A 190 14.26 -14.85 10.80
N SER A 191 15.30 -15.44 11.38
CA SER A 191 15.52 -15.46 12.83
C SER A 191 15.74 -14.09 13.48
N VAL A 192 16.14 -13.06 12.72
CA VAL A 192 16.31 -11.69 13.26
C VAL A 192 14.96 -11.09 13.68
N PHE A 193 13.84 -11.69 13.27
CA PHE A 193 12.48 -11.29 13.61
C PHE A 193 11.82 -12.21 14.67
N ASP A 194 12.56 -13.14 15.30
CA ASP A 194 11.97 -14.07 16.27
C ASP A 194 11.31 -13.38 17.48
N SER A 195 11.77 -12.18 17.81
CA SER A 195 11.22 -11.34 18.88
C SER A 195 10.22 -10.29 18.39
N LEU A 196 9.89 -10.27 17.09
CA LEU A 196 8.97 -9.30 16.49
C LEU A 196 7.60 -9.33 17.18
N ARG A 197 7.18 -8.20 17.72
CA ARG A 197 5.85 -8.02 18.28
C ARG A 197 4.86 -7.71 17.16
N LEU A 198 4.46 -8.74 16.42
CA LEU A 198 3.56 -8.63 15.28
C LEU A 198 2.09 -8.57 15.76
N LEU A 199 1.41 -7.44 15.55
CA LEU A 199 -0.02 -7.26 15.81
C LEU A 199 -0.88 -7.94 14.74
N GLY A 200 -0.41 -7.91 13.48
CA GLY A 200 -1.10 -8.56 12.37
C GLY A 200 -0.55 -8.14 11.02
N THR A 201 -1.15 -8.69 9.99
CA THR A 201 -0.81 -8.40 8.59
C THR A 201 -2.06 -8.01 7.81
N HIS A 202 -1.91 -7.17 6.80
CA HIS A 202 -2.99 -6.82 5.90
C HIS A 202 -2.49 -6.74 4.46
N ASN A 203 -3.15 -7.46 3.55
CA ASN A 203 -2.84 -7.43 2.12
C ASN A 203 -3.98 -6.72 1.40
N VAL A 204 -3.74 -5.45 1.03
CA VAL A 204 -4.73 -4.62 0.33
C VAL A 204 -4.88 -5.04 -1.13
N VAL A 205 -3.77 -5.45 -1.75
CA VAL A 205 -3.70 -5.81 -3.18
C VAL A 205 -4.43 -7.12 -3.45
N PHE A 206 -4.18 -8.12 -2.59
CA PHE A 206 -4.73 -9.48 -2.70
C PHE A 206 -5.36 -9.88 -1.36
N PRO A 207 -6.59 -9.45 -1.06
CA PRO A 207 -7.25 -9.74 0.21
C PRO A 207 -7.26 -11.25 0.52
N GLY A 208 -6.86 -11.60 1.75
CA GLY A 208 -6.77 -12.98 2.20
C GLY A 208 -5.51 -13.74 1.79
N ARG A 209 -4.58 -13.13 1.05
CA ARG A 209 -3.25 -13.71 0.75
C ARG A 209 -2.23 -13.27 1.80
N SER A 210 -1.24 -14.13 2.04
CA SER A 210 -0.11 -13.82 2.91
C SER A 210 0.71 -12.64 2.37
N VAL A 211 1.23 -11.82 3.27
CA VAL A 211 2.18 -10.76 2.95
C VAL A 211 3.63 -11.28 2.94
N PHE A 212 3.85 -12.53 3.41
CA PHE A 212 5.19 -13.13 3.57
C PHE A 212 5.70 -13.84 2.31
N ILE A 213 5.02 -13.64 1.18
CA ILE A 213 5.41 -14.18 -0.14
C ILE A 213 5.53 -13.04 -1.16
N GLY A 214 6.31 -13.30 -2.20
CA GLY A 214 6.47 -12.39 -3.34
C GLY A 214 7.63 -11.41 -3.15
N ASP A 215 7.38 -10.21 -2.71
CA ASP A 215 8.39 -9.15 -2.59
C ASP A 215 9.07 -9.12 -1.22
N ASP A 216 10.39 -8.82 -1.19
CA ASP A 216 11.21 -8.76 0.02
C ASP A 216 11.60 -7.33 0.43
N HIS A 217 11.13 -6.30 -0.31
CA HIS A 217 11.50 -4.92 -0.02
C HIS A 217 11.07 -4.49 1.39
N GLY A 218 9.82 -4.73 1.77
CA GLY A 218 9.33 -4.45 3.12
C GLY A 218 10.04 -5.26 4.21
N THR A 219 10.55 -6.46 3.90
CA THR A 219 11.41 -7.23 4.83
C THR A 219 12.68 -6.47 5.17
N LYS A 220 13.33 -5.87 4.14
CA LYS A 220 14.54 -5.05 4.30
C LYS A 220 14.24 -3.78 5.09
N VAL A 221 13.14 -3.10 4.77
CA VAL A 221 12.69 -1.91 5.51
C VAL A 221 12.40 -2.25 6.97
N LEU A 222 11.64 -3.33 7.22
CA LEU A 222 11.30 -3.78 8.57
C LEU A 222 12.56 -4.11 9.37
N SER A 223 13.60 -4.69 8.75
CA SER A 223 14.84 -5.03 9.45
C SER A 223 15.53 -3.81 10.05
N CYS A 224 15.45 -2.66 9.39
CA CYS A 224 16.00 -1.40 9.90
C CYS A 224 15.27 -0.88 11.15
N LEU A 225 14.01 -1.29 11.35
CA LEU A 225 13.17 -0.89 12.47
C LEU A 225 13.13 -1.94 13.58
N ALA A 226 12.83 -3.18 13.24
CA ALA A 226 12.35 -4.22 14.15
C ALA A 226 13.31 -5.39 14.37
N ALA A 227 14.41 -5.51 13.63
CA ALA A 227 15.37 -6.57 13.88
C ALA A 227 15.88 -6.50 15.33
N ASP A 228 15.94 -7.66 16.01
CA ASP A 228 16.44 -7.77 17.38
C ASP A 228 17.29 -9.04 17.55
N ALA A 229 18.45 -9.02 16.93
CA ALA A 229 19.47 -10.08 17.01
C ALA A 229 20.83 -9.48 17.43
N PRO A 230 21.07 -9.32 18.73
CA PRO A 230 22.31 -8.70 19.24
C PRO A 230 23.58 -9.36 18.69
N GLY A 231 24.52 -8.52 18.22
CA GLY A 231 25.75 -8.94 17.55
C GLY A 231 25.58 -9.20 16.05
N LEU A 232 24.36 -9.24 15.53
CA LEU A 232 24.07 -9.36 14.10
C LEU A 232 23.41 -8.08 13.56
N MET A 233 22.23 -7.75 14.05
CA MET A 233 21.48 -6.56 13.66
C MET A 233 20.44 -6.21 14.72
N VAL A 234 20.43 -4.95 15.16
CA VAL A 234 19.36 -4.38 16.00
C VAL A 234 18.83 -3.14 15.31
N GLY A 235 17.52 -3.09 15.09
CA GLY A 235 16.82 -1.98 14.44
C GLY A 235 16.63 -0.78 15.38
N THR A 236 15.96 0.25 14.87
CA THR A 236 15.74 1.51 15.63
C THR A 236 14.65 1.42 16.68
N ALA A 237 13.66 0.51 16.51
CA ALA A 237 12.53 0.34 17.41
C ALA A 237 12.18 -1.15 17.63
N PRO A 238 13.13 -1.97 18.15
CA PRO A 238 12.98 -3.43 18.23
C PRO A 238 11.89 -3.87 19.22
N GLN A 239 11.39 -2.98 20.07
CA GLN A 239 10.35 -3.26 21.06
C GLN A 239 8.98 -2.64 20.71
N ALA A 240 8.84 -1.99 19.56
CA ALA A 240 7.54 -1.53 19.06
C ALA A 240 6.66 -2.72 18.64
N GLU A 241 5.36 -2.45 18.54
CA GLU A 241 4.37 -3.38 18.01
C GLU A 241 4.11 -3.06 16.52
N TYR A 242 4.07 -4.09 15.66
CA TYR A 242 4.08 -3.89 14.23
C TYR A 242 2.84 -4.42 13.51
N TRP A 243 2.31 -3.62 12.60
CA TRP A 243 1.44 -4.04 11.51
C TRP A 243 2.24 -4.08 10.20
N LEU A 244 2.12 -5.16 9.43
CA LEU A 244 2.75 -5.29 8.11
C LEU A 244 1.65 -5.22 7.04
N ILE A 245 1.69 -4.17 6.23
CA ILE A 245 0.63 -3.86 5.27
C ILE A 245 1.20 -3.86 3.86
N LYS A 246 0.74 -4.81 3.03
CA LYS A 246 1.10 -4.84 1.61
C LYS A 246 0.13 -3.97 0.82
N SER A 247 0.66 -2.93 0.14
CA SER A 247 -0.11 -1.96 -0.65
C SER A 247 0.38 -1.79 -2.08
N GLU A 248 1.33 -2.61 -2.55
CA GLU A 248 1.89 -2.49 -3.90
C GLU A 248 1.85 -3.83 -4.64
N ASP A 249 1.51 -3.74 -5.91
CA ASP A 249 1.60 -4.83 -6.89
C ASP A 249 2.80 -4.63 -7.81
N SER A 250 3.97 -5.09 -7.41
CA SER A 250 5.24 -4.92 -8.12
C SER A 250 5.29 -5.51 -9.55
N ARG A 251 4.16 -6.02 -10.09
CA ARG A 251 4.06 -6.58 -11.44
C ARG A 251 3.67 -5.55 -12.50
N SER A 252 3.09 -4.43 -12.08
CA SER A 252 2.66 -3.35 -12.96
C SER A 252 2.62 -2.03 -12.20
N GLU A 253 2.75 -0.92 -12.89
CA GLU A 253 2.72 0.41 -12.32
C GLU A 253 1.52 1.19 -12.89
N PHE A 254 0.44 1.28 -12.11
CA PHE A 254 -0.79 1.97 -12.49
C PHE A 254 -1.32 2.86 -11.36
N PRO A 255 -2.14 3.88 -11.65
CA PRO A 255 -2.71 4.76 -10.61
C PRO A 255 -3.54 4.06 -9.53
N ILE A 256 -3.89 2.78 -9.70
CA ILE A 256 -4.55 1.98 -8.65
C ILE A 256 -3.66 1.80 -7.42
N GLU A 257 -2.34 1.90 -7.58
CA GLU A 257 -1.40 1.84 -6.45
C GLU A 257 -1.67 2.94 -5.42
N GLU A 258 -2.14 4.10 -5.88
CA GLU A 258 -2.57 5.19 -5.00
C GLU A 258 -3.82 4.80 -4.18
N ASP A 259 -4.74 4.02 -4.78
CA ASP A 259 -5.94 3.52 -4.10
C ASP A 259 -5.56 2.48 -3.04
N TYR A 260 -4.65 1.56 -3.39
CA TYR A 260 -4.15 0.55 -2.46
C TYR A 260 -3.44 1.20 -1.27
N TRP A 261 -2.57 2.16 -1.53
CA TRP A 261 -1.87 2.89 -0.49
C TRP A 261 -2.84 3.69 0.40
N THR A 262 -3.84 4.34 -0.20
CA THR A 262 -4.89 5.06 0.53
C THR A 262 -5.65 4.11 1.47
N ALA A 263 -6.07 2.95 0.99
CA ALA A 263 -6.74 1.94 1.79
C ALA A 263 -5.84 1.38 2.90
N ALA A 264 -4.52 1.24 2.64
CA ALA A 264 -3.55 0.87 3.67
C ALA A 264 -3.47 1.91 4.78
N MET A 265 -3.52 3.22 4.46
CA MET A 265 -3.56 4.29 5.47
C MET A 265 -4.87 4.27 6.26
N GLU A 266 -6.00 4.06 5.60
CA GLU A 266 -7.30 3.94 6.27
C GLU A 266 -7.37 2.73 7.19
N PHE A 267 -6.77 1.62 6.80
CA PHE A 267 -6.62 0.45 7.66
C PHE A 267 -5.74 0.76 8.87
N ALA A 268 -4.55 1.35 8.66
CA ALA A 268 -3.62 1.73 9.72
C ALA A 268 -4.28 2.68 10.74
N ASP A 269 -5.07 3.65 10.25
CA ASP A 269 -5.88 4.53 11.08
C ASP A 269 -6.92 3.73 11.89
N SER A 270 -7.64 2.84 11.23
CA SER A 270 -8.74 2.06 11.84
C SER A 270 -8.26 1.13 12.95
N VAL A 271 -7.05 0.57 12.85
CA VAL A 271 -6.46 -0.33 13.86
C VAL A 271 -5.61 0.39 14.92
N GLY A 272 -5.56 1.73 14.87
CA GLY A 272 -4.93 2.55 15.90
C GLY A 272 -3.42 2.64 15.84
N VAL A 273 -2.84 2.62 14.64
CA VAL A 273 -1.40 2.82 14.42
C VAL A 273 -1.00 4.25 14.80
N ASP A 274 0.11 4.42 15.54
CA ASP A 274 0.66 5.73 15.91
C ASP A 274 1.64 6.27 14.85
N VAL A 275 2.43 5.38 14.24
CA VAL A 275 3.50 5.73 13.30
C VAL A 275 3.39 4.87 12.05
N VAL A 276 3.50 5.48 10.88
CA VAL A 276 3.61 4.76 9.59
C VAL A 276 4.96 5.03 8.96
N SER A 277 5.63 3.97 8.51
CA SER A 277 6.80 4.01 7.63
C SER A 277 6.41 3.50 6.25
N SER A 278 6.51 4.37 5.22
CA SER A 278 6.23 4.03 3.83
C SER A 278 7.44 4.34 2.96
N SER A 279 8.04 3.29 2.38
CA SER A 279 9.18 3.39 1.47
C SER A 279 8.76 3.26 0.01
N LEU A 280 7.57 3.76 -0.32
CA LEU A 280 6.95 3.74 -1.63
C LEU A 280 6.86 5.15 -2.21
N GLY A 281 6.78 5.24 -3.55
CA GLY A 281 6.63 6.55 -4.19
C GLY A 281 6.36 6.43 -5.68
N TYR A 282 5.43 7.23 -6.18
CA TYR A 282 4.90 7.15 -7.55
C TYR A 282 5.10 8.47 -8.28
N PHE A 283 5.35 8.41 -9.58
CA PHE A 283 5.36 9.57 -10.50
C PHE A 283 5.20 9.14 -11.96
N SER A 284 5.59 7.91 -12.30
CA SER A 284 5.47 7.36 -13.66
C SER A 284 4.72 6.03 -13.62
N PHE A 285 3.97 5.77 -14.68
CA PHE A 285 3.12 4.59 -14.81
C PHE A 285 3.40 3.90 -16.15
N ASP A 286 2.97 2.65 -16.29
CA ASP A 286 3.09 1.84 -17.51
C ASP A 286 2.43 2.50 -18.73
N VAL A 287 1.52 3.43 -18.51
CA VAL A 287 0.89 4.25 -19.54
C VAL A 287 1.30 5.70 -19.36
N GLU A 288 2.14 6.19 -20.25
CA GLU A 288 2.76 7.52 -20.18
C GLU A 288 1.74 8.66 -19.98
N ALA A 289 0.57 8.57 -20.59
CA ALA A 289 -0.50 9.57 -20.43
C ALA A 289 -1.04 9.70 -18.99
N LEU A 290 -0.73 8.75 -18.11
CA LEU A 290 -1.10 8.76 -16.70
C LEU A 290 0.01 9.31 -15.80
N ASN A 291 1.22 9.55 -16.33
CA ASN A 291 2.35 10.04 -15.57
C ASN A 291 2.07 11.42 -14.96
N TYR A 292 2.62 11.62 -13.78
CA TYR A 292 2.64 12.95 -13.17
C TYR A 292 3.73 13.85 -13.78
N HIS A 293 3.53 15.14 -13.64
CA HIS A 293 4.49 16.18 -13.97
C HIS A 293 4.97 16.87 -12.69
N GLN A 294 6.15 17.48 -12.75
CA GLN A 294 6.77 18.11 -11.56
C GLN A 294 5.98 19.29 -10.99
N ASP A 295 5.21 19.99 -11.81
CA ASP A 295 4.32 21.09 -11.38
C ASP A 295 3.09 20.61 -10.58
N GLN A 296 2.86 19.29 -10.55
CA GLN A 296 1.83 18.64 -9.75
C GLN A 296 2.31 18.25 -8.34
N LEU A 297 3.59 18.48 -8.01
CA LEU A 297 4.15 18.31 -6.67
C LEU A 297 3.67 19.46 -5.76
N ASP A 298 2.39 19.46 -5.43
CA ASP A 298 1.69 20.53 -4.72
C ASP A 298 0.98 20.05 -3.43
N GLY A 299 1.14 18.77 -3.08
CA GLY A 299 0.50 18.13 -1.94
C GLY A 299 -1.02 17.96 -2.07
N ARG A 300 -1.59 18.17 -3.26
CA ARG A 300 -3.05 18.22 -3.48
C ARG A 300 -3.52 17.46 -4.73
N THR A 301 -2.72 17.47 -5.78
CA THR A 301 -3.10 16.91 -7.09
C THR A 301 -3.21 15.39 -7.03
N SER A 302 -2.22 14.69 -6.50
CA SER A 302 -2.29 13.23 -6.40
C SER A 302 -3.24 12.76 -5.29
N LEU A 303 -3.88 11.60 -5.51
CA LEU A 303 -4.71 11.00 -4.48
C LEU A 303 -3.88 10.64 -3.25
N ILE A 304 -2.70 10.07 -3.48
CA ILE A 304 -1.83 9.58 -2.42
C ILE A 304 -1.29 10.71 -1.52
N SER A 305 -0.99 11.91 -2.07
CA SER A 305 -0.57 13.06 -1.26
C SER A 305 -1.72 13.60 -0.40
N ARG A 306 -2.95 13.60 -0.95
CA ARG A 306 -4.14 13.92 -0.16
C ARG A 306 -4.38 12.91 0.95
N ALA A 307 -4.16 11.61 0.67
CA ALA A 307 -4.28 10.54 1.66
C ALA A 307 -3.21 10.64 2.75
N ALA A 308 -1.97 10.99 2.41
CA ALA A 308 -0.90 11.25 3.36
C ALA A 308 -1.25 12.41 4.32
N LYS A 309 -1.75 13.51 3.78
CA LYS A 309 -2.27 14.63 4.59
C LYS A 309 -3.44 14.20 5.48
N MET A 310 -4.36 13.40 4.95
CA MET A 310 -5.49 12.88 5.72
C MET A 310 -5.01 12.02 6.88
N ALA A 311 -4.08 11.07 6.65
CA ALA A 311 -3.50 10.23 7.69
C ALA A 311 -2.87 11.06 8.81
N SER A 312 -2.09 12.09 8.48
CA SER A 312 -1.54 13.03 9.45
C SER A 312 -2.63 13.76 10.25
N SER A 313 -3.70 14.22 9.59
CA SER A 313 -4.83 14.88 10.25
C SER A 313 -5.61 13.96 11.20
N LYS A 314 -5.51 12.63 11.02
CA LYS A 314 -6.07 11.62 11.93
C LYS A 314 -5.13 11.27 13.09
N GLY A 315 -3.97 11.92 13.19
CA GLY A 315 -3.02 11.78 14.29
C GLY A 315 -1.97 10.69 14.07
N ILE A 316 -1.77 10.23 12.84
CA ILE A 316 -0.69 9.32 12.46
C ILE A 316 0.56 10.13 12.16
N LEU A 317 1.70 9.77 12.76
CA LEU A 317 3.00 10.28 12.37
C LEU A 317 3.49 9.49 11.15
N LEU A 318 3.39 10.08 9.97
CA LEU A 318 3.76 9.45 8.71
C LEU A 318 5.18 9.83 8.27
N PHE A 319 6.01 8.82 8.05
CA PHE A 319 7.31 8.92 7.37
C PHE A 319 7.19 8.38 5.96
N SER A 320 7.54 9.19 4.97
CA SER A 320 7.58 8.82 3.55
C SER A 320 8.98 8.98 2.98
N SER A 321 9.41 8.04 2.14
CA SER A 321 10.63 8.17 1.37
C SER A 321 10.57 9.38 0.45
N ALA A 322 11.65 10.11 0.32
CA ALA A 322 11.79 11.18 -0.68
C ALA A 322 11.85 10.63 -2.12
N GLY A 323 12.16 9.34 -2.28
CA GLY A 323 12.38 8.68 -3.56
C GLY A 323 13.84 8.55 -3.94
N ASN A 324 14.11 7.81 -5.02
CA ASN A 324 15.44 7.42 -5.50
C ASN A 324 15.85 8.13 -6.82
N GLU A 325 15.18 9.22 -7.15
CA GLU A 325 15.23 9.87 -8.45
C GLU A 325 16.32 10.94 -8.58
N GLY A 326 17.15 11.15 -7.53
CA GLY A 326 18.15 12.23 -7.49
C GLY A 326 19.20 12.20 -8.59
N GLY A 327 19.45 11.04 -9.20
CA GLY A 327 20.33 10.86 -10.36
C GLY A 327 19.60 10.70 -11.69
N GLY A 328 18.28 10.62 -11.68
CA GLY A 328 17.42 10.41 -12.85
C GLY A 328 16.92 11.71 -13.48
N SER A 329 16.16 11.58 -14.56
CA SER A 329 15.54 12.73 -15.26
C SER A 329 14.45 13.41 -14.44
N TRP A 330 13.77 12.68 -13.53
CA TRP A 330 12.80 13.24 -12.62
C TRP A 330 13.46 14.14 -11.56
N GLY A 331 14.50 13.68 -10.88
CA GLY A 331 15.33 14.43 -9.94
C GLY A 331 14.64 14.91 -8.67
N LYS A 332 13.32 14.99 -8.65
CA LYS A 332 12.48 15.52 -7.57
C LYS A 332 11.96 14.41 -6.65
N ILE A 333 11.40 14.81 -5.50
CA ILE A 333 10.65 13.89 -4.64
C ILE A 333 9.50 13.25 -5.42
N THR A 334 9.10 12.05 -4.98
CA THR A 334 7.97 11.31 -5.54
C THR A 334 6.72 11.49 -4.69
N PHE A 335 5.53 11.24 -5.23
CA PHE A 335 4.30 11.25 -4.42
C PHE A 335 4.28 10.00 -3.51
N PRO A 336 3.90 10.12 -2.21
CA PRO A 336 3.28 11.25 -1.53
C PRO A 336 4.25 12.16 -0.76
N ALA A 337 5.56 12.12 -1.04
CA ALA A 337 6.56 12.89 -0.30
C ALA A 337 6.38 14.42 -0.37
N ASP A 338 5.56 14.91 -1.31
CA ASP A 338 5.16 16.32 -1.45
C ASP A 338 4.01 16.73 -0.52
N ALA A 339 3.42 15.77 0.21
CA ALA A 339 2.28 16.06 1.09
C ALA A 339 2.71 16.95 2.28
N PRO A 340 1.89 17.92 2.68
CA PRO A 340 2.12 18.69 3.90
C PRO A 340 1.86 17.82 5.14
N ASP A 341 2.43 18.25 6.27
CA ASP A 341 2.21 17.67 7.60
C ASP A 341 2.70 16.24 7.78
N ILE A 342 3.64 15.77 6.92
CA ILE A 342 4.33 14.48 7.02
C ILE A 342 5.84 14.68 7.13
N LEU A 343 6.57 13.62 7.41
CA LEU A 343 8.03 13.61 7.41
C LEU A 343 8.58 12.94 6.15
N THR A 344 9.08 13.74 5.22
CA THR A 344 9.74 13.26 4.01
C THR A 344 11.22 13.04 4.29
N VAL A 345 11.70 11.81 4.05
CA VAL A 345 13.03 11.35 4.44
C VAL A 345 13.92 11.10 3.22
N GLY A 346 14.97 11.90 3.09
CA GLY A 346 16.02 11.70 2.10
C GLY A 346 17.17 10.84 2.65
N ALA A 347 17.88 10.15 1.76
CA ALA A 347 19.02 9.32 2.10
C ALA A 347 20.32 10.12 2.22
N ILE A 348 21.14 9.78 3.22
CA ILE A 348 22.47 10.34 3.43
C ILE A 348 23.53 9.25 3.46
N THR A 349 24.77 9.62 3.15
CA THR A 349 25.95 8.77 3.27
C THR A 349 26.46 8.73 4.72
N ASP A 350 27.43 7.84 5.00
CA ASP A 350 28.21 7.81 6.24
C ASP A 350 28.87 9.15 6.61
N ARG A 351 29.18 9.97 5.60
CA ARG A 351 29.74 11.33 5.75
C ARG A 351 28.68 12.41 5.96
N LYS A 352 27.42 12.02 6.22
CA LYS A 352 26.28 12.92 6.41
C LYS A 352 26.01 13.86 5.22
N LYS A 353 26.33 13.42 4.01
CA LYS A 353 26.01 14.12 2.76
C LYS A 353 24.83 13.42 2.09
N LYS A 354 23.99 14.17 1.39
CA LYS A 354 22.92 13.60 0.57
C LYS A 354 23.49 12.52 -0.38
N SER A 355 22.88 11.35 -0.39
CA SER A 355 23.21 10.29 -1.36
C SER A 355 22.84 10.71 -2.77
N ASN A 356 23.62 10.28 -3.77
CA ASN A 356 23.39 10.69 -5.16
C ASN A 356 22.01 10.27 -5.68
N PHE A 357 21.51 9.11 -5.25
CA PHE A 357 20.20 8.62 -5.66
C PHE A 357 19.03 9.31 -4.93
N SER A 358 19.26 9.90 -3.74
CA SER A 358 18.16 10.53 -2.99
C SER A 358 17.57 11.69 -3.77
N SER A 359 16.26 11.67 -3.95
CA SER A 359 15.48 12.73 -4.56
C SER A 359 15.63 14.07 -3.83
N VAL A 360 15.30 15.16 -4.50
CA VAL A 360 15.40 16.55 -4.01
C VAL A 360 14.02 17.18 -4.04
N GLY A 361 13.65 17.91 -2.98
CA GLY A 361 12.42 18.69 -2.90
C GLY A 361 12.44 19.96 -3.72
#